data_c6a686924a91d267af2f8effbbc23e8d
#
_entry.id   c6a686924a91d267af2f8effbbc23e8d
#
_cell.length_a   1.000
_cell.length_b   1.000
_cell.length_c   1.000
_cell.angle_alpha   90.00
_cell.angle_beta   90.00
_cell.angle_gamma   90.00
#
_symmetry.space_group_name_H-M   'P 1'
#
loop_
_entity.id
_entity.type
_entity.pdbx_description
1 polymer ?
#
loop_
_entity_poly.entity_id
_entity_poly.type
_entity_poly.pdbx_seq_one_letter_code
_entity_poly.pdbx_strand_id
1 'polypeptide(L)'
;HALLSDTVQLPGLGLVVIDEQHRFGVAQRNVLRERGSLDPSGAHTTPHLLVMTATPIPRTVAMTVFGDLEISVLEGLPAGRTQVTTHLVPWERQTWVQALWRRAAQEIAGGGRVFVVCPSIDSETSDASLASVNDWAQRLAKEPELAGIAIGTLTGRMDGVEKENSLSNFI
;
A
#
# COMPACT_ATOMS: atom_id res chain seq x y z
N HIS A 1 13.25 5.15 8.82
CA HIS A 1 14.12 4.28 9.64
C HIS A 1 15.43 4.98 10.05
N ALA A 2 16.01 5.86 9.22
CA ALA A 2 17.26 6.55 9.54
C ALA A 2 17.20 7.33 10.88
N LEU A 3 16.05 7.87 11.24
CA LEU A 3 15.84 8.57 12.52
C LEU A 3 15.87 7.66 13.75
N LEU A 4 15.86 6.34 13.57
CA LEU A 4 15.97 5.36 14.66
C LEU A 4 17.43 5.04 15.01
N SER A 5 18.40 5.47 14.20
CA SER A 5 19.82 5.28 14.46
C SER A 5 20.26 6.00 15.73
N ASP A 6 21.07 5.37 16.57
CA ASP A 6 21.59 5.96 17.81
C ASP A 6 22.51 7.17 17.56
N THR A 7 22.99 7.32 16.32
CA THR A 7 23.81 8.47 15.91
C THR A 7 23.00 9.75 15.73
N VAL A 8 21.67 9.65 15.61
CA VAL A 8 20.79 10.81 15.42
C VAL A 8 20.32 11.31 16.77
N GLN A 9 20.78 12.50 17.15
CA GLN A 9 20.29 13.20 18.34
C GLN A 9 19.33 14.30 17.93
N LEU A 10 18.18 14.37 18.59
CA LEU A 10 17.12 15.34 18.33
C LEU A 10 16.82 16.11 19.63
N PRO A 11 17.68 17.08 20.00
CA PRO A 11 17.47 17.86 21.23
C PRO A 11 16.19 18.68 21.10
N GLY A 12 15.34 18.66 22.14
CA GLY A 12 14.07 19.38 22.15
C GLY A 12 12.97 18.74 21.31
N LEU A 13 13.04 17.42 21.06
CA LEU A 13 12.00 16.69 20.33
C LEU A 13 10.66 16.77 21.06
N GLY A 14 9.71 17.54 20.51
CA GLY A 14 8.38 17.75 21.10
C GLY A 14 7.26 16.95 20.40
N LEU A 15 7.45 16.59 19.13
CA LEU A 15 6.46 15.85 18.35
C LEU A 15 7.13 14.84 17.42
N VAL A 16 6.60 13.63 17.40
CA VAL A 16 6.96 12.57 16.45
C VAL A 16 5.74 12.28 15.59
N VAL A 17 5.89 12.33 14.27
CA VAL A 17 4.85 11.95 13.30
C VAL A 17 5.28 10.69 12.58
N ILE A 18 4.47 9.64 12.66
CA ILE A 18 4.68 8.36 11.98
C ILE A 18 3.58 8.17 10.95
N ASP A 19 3.95 8.18 9.68
CA ASP A 19 3.06 7.83 8.60
C ASP A 19 3.22 6.36 8.23
N GLU A 20 2.16 5.74 7.70
CA GLU A 20 2.14 4.32 7.34
C GLU A 20 2.62 3.42 8.49
N GLN A 21 1.94 3.52 9.61
CA GLN A 21 2.36 2.92 10.88
C GLN A 21 2.66 1.40 10.79
N HIS A 22 2.05 0.67 9.84
CA HIS A 22 2.28 -0.76 9.66
C HIS A 22 3.76 -1.09 9.33
N ARG A 23 4.55 -0.09 8.92
CA ARG A 23 5.99 -0.20 8.68
C ARG A 23 6.84 -0.09 9.95
N PHE A 24 6.21 0.24 11.09
CA PHE A 24 6.90 0.42 12.37
C PHE A 24 6.38 -0.56 13.42
N GLY A 25 7.26 -1.40 13.94
CA GLY A 25 6.94 -2.27 15.07
C GLY A 25 6.76 -1.50 16.39
N VAL A 26 6.18 -2.15 17.40
CA VAL A 26 5.98 -1.57 18.75
C VAL A 26 7.30 -1.09 19.36
N ALA A 27 8.36 -1.90 19.24
CA ALA A 27 9.69 -1.56 19.78
C ALA A 27 10.26 -0.28 19.15
N GLN A 28 10.10 -0.08 17.85
CA GLN A 28 10.59 1.11 17.15
C GLN A 28 9.87 2.39 17.57
N ARG A 29 8.58 2.29 17.89
CA ARG A 29 7.79 3.43 18.40
C ARG A 29 8.19 3.81 19.81
N ASN A 30 8.46 2.82 20.68
CA ASN A 30 8.94 3.06 22.04
C ASN A 30 10.29 3.77 22.02
N VAL A 31 11.22 3.36 21.15
CA VAL A 31 12.51 4.06 20.97
C VAL A 31 12.30 5.54 20.64
N LEU A 32 11.34 5.88 19.79
CA LEU A 32 11.06 7.28 19.45
C LEU A 32 10.41 8.05 20.62
N ARG A 33 9.59 7.40 21.43
CA ARG A 33 9.00 8.00 22.64
C ARG A 33 10.06 8.25 23.73
N GLU A 34 11.01 7.33 23.86
CA GLU A 34 12.09 7.42 24.85
C GLU A 34 13.16 8.45 24.49
N ARG A 35 13.21 8.89 23.24
CA ARG A 35 14.12 9.95 22.76
C ARG A 35 13.71 11.36 23.17
N GLY A 36 12.78 11.50 24.12
CA GLY A 36 12.49 12.76 24.75
C GLY A 36 13.76 13.40 25.30
N SER A 37 13.90 14.69 25.10
CA SER A 37 15.04 15.46 25.62
C SER A 37 14.72 16.05 26.98
N LEU A 38 15.77 16.44 27.69
CA LEU A 38 15.63 17.30 28.86
C LEU A 38 15.19 18.69 28.39
N ASP A 39 14.17 19.23 29.00
CA ASP A 39 13.81 20.64 28.81
C ASP A 39 14.88 21.56 29.45
N PRO A 40 14.82 22.89 29.25
CA PRO A 40 15.75 23.82 29.87
C PRO A 40 15.75 23.80 31.38
N SER A 41 14.71 23.21 32.03
CA SER A 41 14.62 23.01 33.47
C SER A 41 15.25 21.72 33.96
N GLY A 42 15.70 20.84 33.04
CA GLY A 42 16.25 19.51 33.35
C GLY A 42 15.20 18.43 33.53
N ALA A 43 13.93 18.70 33.24
CA ALA A 43 12.87 17.70 33.28
C ALA A 43 12.84 16.88 31.98
N HIS A 44 12.62 15.57 32.11
CA HIS A 44 12.41 14.68 30.96
C HIS A 44 11.08 15.00 30.29
N THR A 45 11.10 15.42 29.04
CA THR A 45 9.90 15.62 28.21
C THR A 45 9.72 14.44 27.27
N THR A 46 8.57 13.80 27.33
CA THR A 46 8.20 12.78 26.34
C THR A 46 7.55 13.46 25.14
N PRO A 47 8.04 13.24 23.90
CA PRO A 47 7.44 13.83 22.72
C PRO A 47 6.01 13.34 22.51
N HIS A 48 5.14 14.19 22.00
CA HIS A 48 3.83 13.80 21.51
C HIS A 48 4.00 12.85 20.32
N LEU A 49 3.13 11.87 20.21
CA LEU A 49 3.16 10.89 19.13
C LEU A 49 1.88 10.99 18.30
N LEU A 50 2.03 11.35 17.02
CA LEU A 50 0.97 11.28 16.03
C LEU A 50 1.25 10.12 15.08
N VAL A 51 0.34 9.17 15.04
CA VAL A 51 0.45 7.99 14.17
C VAL A 51 -0.67 8.03 13.14
N MET A 52 -0.32 7.94 11.87
CA MET A 52 -1.26 7.99 10.76
C MET A 52 -1.24 6.69 9.97
N THR A 53 -2.39 6.31 9.43
CA THR A 53 -2.52 5.17 8.52
C THR A 53 -3.68 5.39 7.56
N ALA A 54 -3.49 4.98 6.30
CA ALA A 54 -4.55 4.98 5.30
C ALA A 54 -5.41 3.70 5.34
N THR A 55 -4.94 2.65 6.04
CA THR A 55 -5.69 1.41 6.20
C THR A 55 -6.54 1.49 7.45
N PRO A 56 -7.88 1.41 7.35
CA PRO A 56 -8.74 1.46 8.54
C PRO A 56 -8.46 0.23 9.42
N ILE A 57 -8.05 0.49 10.66
CA ILE A 57 -7.91 -0.54 11.68
C ILE A 57 -9.19 -0.50 12.53
N PRO A 58 -9.90 -1.62 12.70
CA PRO A 58 -11.05 -1.65 13.59
C PRO A 58 -10.68 -1.11 14.97
N ARG A 59 -11.54 -0.26 15.54
CA ARG A 59 -11.28 0.42 16.83
C ARG A 59 -10.88 -0.56 17.93
N THR A 60 -11.49 -1.73 17.95
CA THR A 60 -11.17 -2.79 18.93
C THR A 60 -9.74 -3.29 18.81
N VAL A 61 -9.25 -3.50 17.59
CA VAL A 61 -7.86 -3.90 17.32
C VAL A 61 -6.90 -2.75 17.64
N ALA A 62 -7.27 -1.53 17.28
CA ALA A 62 -6.49 -0.35 17.58
C ALA A 62 -6.33 -0.15 19.10
N MET A 63 -7.38 -0.32 19.88
CA MET A 63 -7.32 -0.24 21.35
C MET A 63 -6.47 -1.37 21.97
N THR A 64 -6.45 -2.55 21.37
CA THR A 64 -5.61 -3.66 21.86
C THR A 64 -4.12 -3.43 21.59
N VAL A 65 -3.81 -2.85 20.42
CA VAL A 65 -2.42 -2.62 19.98
C VAL A 65 -1.87 -1.27 20.46
N PHE A 66 -2.75 -0.28 20.68
CA PHE A 66 -2.41 1.12 20.95
C PHE A 66 -3.20 1.68 22.14
N GLY A 67 -3.46 0.88 23.16
CA GLY A 67 -4.39 1.18 24.24
C GLY A 67 -4.20 2.52 24.97
N ASP A 68 -3.10 3.20 24.72
CA ASP A 68 -2.74 4.51 25.27
C ASP A 68 -2.90 5.68 24.26
N LEU A 69 -3.39 5.41 23.03
CA LEU A 69 -3.58 6.44 22.00
C LEU A 69 -5.06 6.75 21.77
N GLU A 70 -5.37 8.03 21.67
CA GLU A 70 -6.69 8.48 21.20
C GLU A 70 -6.79 8.31 19.68
N ILE A 71 -7.97 7.90 19.21
CA ILE A 71 -8.20 7.64 17.79
C ILE A 71 -9.13 8.71 17.23
N SER A 72 -8.65 9.41 16.21
CA SER A 72 -9.43 10.31 15.38
C SER A 72 -9.53 9.77 13.96
N VAL A 73 -10.73 9.75 13.41
CA VAL A 73 -10.98 9.28 12.03
C VAL A 73 -11.29 10.47 11.16
N LEU A 74 -10.53 10.62 10.08
CA LEU A 74 -10.83 11.58 9.02
C LEU A 74 -11.80 10.93 8.04
N GLU A 75 -13.05 11.40 8.05
CA GLU A 75 -14.09 10.92 7.14
C GLU A 75 -14.09 11.77 5.85
N GLY A 76 -14.42 11.10 4.74
CA GLY A 76 -14.55 11.73 3.43
C GLY A 76 -13.35 11.56 2.52
N LEU A 77 -13.51 12.03 1.29
CA LEU A 77 -12.47 12.04 0.28
C LEU A 77 -11.86 13.44 0.16
N PRO A 78 -10.57 13.56 -0.15
CA PRO A 78 -9.98 14.86 -0.47
C PRO A 78 -10.74 15.54 -1.61
N ALA A 79 -10.75 16.88 -1.58
CA ALA A 79 -11.41 17.67 -2.63
C ALA A 79 -10.89 17.29 -4.01
N GLY A 80 -11.79 17.08 -4.97
CA GLY A 80 -11.47 16.69 -6.34
C GLY A 80 -11.31 15.18 -6.59
N ARG A 81 -11.43 14.34 -5.55
CA ARG A 81 -11.39 12.88 -5.72
C ARG A 81 -12.81 12.34 -5.94
N THR A 82 -13.00 11.60 -7.04
CA THR A 82 -14.25 10.88 -7.30
C THR A 82 -14.34 9.60 -6.48
N GLN A 83 -15.56 9.17 -6.17
CA GLN A 83 -15.78 7.88 -5.50
C GLN A 83 -15.29 6.73 -6.38
N VAL A 84 -14.60 5.78 -5.73
CA VAL A 84 -14.19 4.52 -6.35
C VAL A 84 -15.39 3.57 -6.37
N THR A 85 -15.73 3.05 -7.55
CA THR A 85 -16.75 2.01 -7.69
C THR A 85 -16.08 0.64 -7.73
N THR A 86 -16.49 -0.25 -6.84
CA THR A 86 -15.98 -1.62 -6.75
C THR A 86 -17.02 -2.60 -7.26
N HIS A 87 -16.60 -3.52 -8.12
CA HIS A 87 -17.43 -4.58 -8.67
C HIS A 87 -16.82 -5.94 -8.36
N LEU A 88 -17.65 -6.88 -7.92
CA LEU A 88 -17.28 -8.28 -7.79
C LEU A 88 -17.61 -9.00 -9.10
N VAL A 89 -16.62 -9.62 -9.74
CA VAL A 89 -16.76 -10.34 -11.01
C VAL A 89 -16.45 -11.83 -10.78
N PRO A 90 -17.48 -12.69 -10.68
CA PRO A 90 -17.27 -14.14 -10.57
C PRO A 90 -16.67 -14.71 -11.87
N TRP A 91 -15.62 -15.52 -11.75
CA TRP A 91 -14.92 -16.12 -12.89
C TRP A 91 -15.79 -17.04 -13.74
N GLU A 92 -16.78 -17.66 -13.15
CA GLU A 92 -17.75 -18.56 -13.81
C GLU A 92 -18.62 -17.80 -14.82
N ARG A 93 -18.78 -16.50 -14.64
CA ARG A 93 -19.58 -15.64 -15.52
C ARG A 93 -18.72 -15.01 -16.62
N GLN A 94 -18.47 -15.78 -17.66
CA GLN A 94 -17.60 -15.40 -18.77
C GLN A 94 -17.99 -14.06 -19.43
N THR A 95 -19.29 -13.76 -19.53
CA THR A 95 -19.76 -12.47 -20.05
C THR A 95 -19.32 -11.29 -19.20
N TRP A 96 -19.25 -11.46 -17.89
CA TRP A 96 -18.80 -10.42 -16.96
C TRP A 96 -17.26 -10.26 -17.01
N VAL A 97 -16.56 -11.36 -17.16
CA VAL A 97 -15.10 -11.35 -17.33
C VAL A 97 -14.72 -10.62 -18.62
N GLN A 98 -15.43 -10.89 -19.72
CA GLN A 98 -15.23 -10.15 -20.99
C GLN A 98 -15.55 -8.66 -20.82
N ALA A 99 -16.65 -8.32 -20.13
CA ALA A 99 -17.00 -6.92 -19.84
C ALA A 99 -15.92 -6.22 -19.00
N LEU A 100 -15.29 -6.93 -18.05
CA LEU A 100 -14.17 -6.42 -17.26
C LEU A 100 -12.99 -6.04 -18.17
N TRP A 101 -12.56 -6.95 -19.04
CA TRP A 101 -11.42 -6.68 -19.93
C TRP A 101 -11.73 -5.60 -20.97
N ARG A 102 -12.96 -5.55 -21.47
CA ARG A 102 -13.42 -4.45 -22.33
C ARG A 102 -13.35 -3.12 -21.61
N ARG A 103 -13.78 -3.08 -20.35
CA ARG A 103 -13.68 -1.86 -19.52
C ARG A 103 -12.23 -1.46 -19.30
N ALA A 104 -11.34 -2.42 -19.02
CA ALA A 104 -9.90 -2.18 -18.90
C ALA A 104 -9.32 -1.56 -20.18
N ALA A 105 -9.65 -2.12 -21.34
CA ALA A 105 -9.23 -1.58 -22.63
C ALA A 105 -9.74 -0.14 -22.87
N GLN A 106 -10.98 0.15 -22.48
CA GLN A 106 -11.54 1.50 -22.59
C GLN A 106 -10.82 2.53 -21.70
N GLU A 107 -10.46 2.14 -20.46
CA GLU A 107 -9.69 2.99 -19.57
C GLU A 107 -8.31 3.29 -20.14
N ILE A 108 -7.63 2.28 -20.71
CA ILE A 108 -6.33 2.45 -21.34
C ILE A 108 -6.42 3.35 -22.57
N ALA A 109 -7.44 3.15 -23.42
CA ALA A 109 -7.69 3.99 -24.59
C ALA A 109 -7.98 5.46 -24.21
N GLY A 110 -8.55 5.69 -23.03
CA GLY A 110 -8.77 7.02 -22.46
C GLY A 110 -7.51 7.64 -21.80
N GLY A 111 -6.34 6.99 -21.89
CA GLY A 111 -5.10 7.43 -21.24
C GLY A 111 -4.95 7.01 -19.78
N GLY A 112 -5.88 6.20 -19.28
CA GLY A 112 -5.80 5.59 -17.95
C GLY A 112 -4.83 4.41 -17.91
N ARG A 113 -4.60 3.88 -16.72
CA ARG A 113 -3.75 2.72 -16.48
C ARG A 113 -4.49 1.68 -15.65
N VAL A 114 -4.21 0.41 -15.91
CA VAL A 114 -4.86 -0.72 -15.25
C VAL A 114 -3.83 -1.57 -14.53
N PHE A 115 -4.07 -1.85 -13.26
CA PHE A 115 -3.27 -2.77 -12.45
C PHE A 115 -4.03 -4.07 -12.24
N VAL A 116 -3.36 -5.19 -12.47
CA VAL A 116 -3.82 -6.53 -12.09
C VAL A 116 -2.96 -7.00 -10.92
N VAL A 117 -3.53 -7.05 -9.72
CA VAL A 117 -2.81 -7.42 -8.51
C VAL A 117 -3.00 -8.90 -8.23
N CYS A 118 -1.90 -9.64 -8.12
CA CYS A 118 -1.86 -11.07 -7.89
C CYS A 118 -1.29 -11.41 -6.51
N PRO A 119 -1.77 -12.46 -5.84
CA PRO A 119 -1.31 -12.84 -4.51
C PRO A 119 0.09 -13.46 -4.49
N SER A 120 0.56 -14.04 -5.61
CA SER A 120 1.85 -14.73 -5.72
C SER A 120 2.54 -14.44 -7.05
N ILE A 121 3.84 -14.70 -7.11
CA ILE A 121 4.65 -14.56 -8.34
C ILE A 121 4.50 -15.79 -9.22
N ASP A 122 4.62 -16.97 -8.61
CA ASP A 122 4.52 -18.27 -9.29
C ASP A 122 3.36 -19.08 -8.70
N SER A 123 2.80 -19.99 -9.50
CA SER A 123 1.77 -20.94 -9.05
C SER A 123 2.42 -22.06 -8.26
N GLU A 124 2.39 -21.96 -6.92
CA GLU A 124 2.85 -23.03 -6.03
C GLU A 124 1.75 -24.04 -5.70
N THR A 125 0.50 -23.74 -6.07
CA THR A 125 -0.67 -24.59 -5.76
C THR A 125 -1.46 -24.89 -7.02
N SER A 126 -2.05 -26.09 -7.05
CA SER A 126 -3.01 -26.54 -8.09
C SER A 126 -4.35 -25.78 -8.04
N ASP A 127 -4.52 -24.84 -7.14
CA ASP A 127 -5.74 -24.04 -7.03
C ASP A 127 -5.73 -22.94 -8.10
N ALA A 128 -6.46 -23.18 -9.19
CA ALA A 128 -6.61 -22.26 -10.30
C ALA A 128 -7.27 -20.90 -9.91
N SER A 129 -7.83 -20.81 -8.70
CA SER A 129 -8.43 -19.56 -8.17
C SER A 129 -7.37 -18.55 -7.74
N LEU A 130 -6.13 -18.99 -7.50
CA LEU A 130 -5.00 -18.15 -7.05
C LEU A 130 -3.93 -18.01 -8.14
N ALA A 131 -4.35 -17.60 -9.34
CA ALA A 131 -3.42 -17.41 -10.45
C ALA A 131 -2.31 -16.39 -10.12
N SER A 132 -1.08 -16.78 -10.40
CA SER A 132 0.14 -15.99 -10.15
C SER A 132 0.30 -14.84 -11.15
N VAL A 133 1.30 -13.96 -10.91
CA VAL A 133 1.67 -12.91 -11.86
C VAL A 133 2.01 -13.52 -13.23
N ASN A 134 2.76 -14.63 -13.26
CA ASN A 134 3.18 -15.27 -14.51
C ASN A 134 2.00 -15.88 -15.26
N ASP A 135 1.04 -16.49 -14.56
CA ASP A 135 -0.18 -17.02 -15.19
C ASP A 135 -1.03 -15.91 -15.76
N TRP A 136 -1.22 -14.84 -14.99
CA TRP A 136 -1.98 -13.69 -15.44
C TRP A 136 -1.34 -12.99 -16.62
N ALA A 137 -0.03 -12.77 -16.63
CA ALA A 137 0.67 -12.18 -17.75
C ALA A 137 0.43 -12.97 -19.04
N GLN A 138 0.49 -14.31 -18.96
CA GLN A 138 0.22 -15.18 -20.11
C GLN A 138 -1.24 -15.16 -20.58
N ARG A 139 -2.20 -15.10 -19.63
CA ARG A 139 -3.64 -15.03 -19.94
C ARG A 139 -3.99 -13.71 -20.60
N LEU A 140 -3.53 -12.59 -20.02
CA LEU A 140 -3.80 -11.25 -20.53
C LEU A 140 -3.19 -11.02 -21.91
N ALA A 141 -2.01 -11.59 -22.19
CA ALA A 141 -1.40 -11.51 -23.52
C ALA A 141 -2.22 -12.20 -24.62
N LYS A 142 -3.12 -13.13 -24.24
CA LYS A 142 -4.01 -13.86 -25.14
C LYS A 142 -5.44 -13.32 -25.14
N GLU A 143 -5.75 -12.35 -24.29
CA GLU A 143 -7.09 -11.79 -24.15
C GLU A 143 -7.43 -10.91 -25.35
N PRO A 144 -8.47 -11.25 -26.16
CA PRO A 144 -8.78 -10.51 -27.37
C PRO A 144 -9.10 -9.04 -27.14
N GLU A 145 -9.74 -8.70 -26.01
CA GLU A 145 -10.11 -7.32 -25.65
C GLU A 145 -8.87 -6.44 -25.35
N LEU A 146 -7.71 -7.07 -25.07
CA LEU A 146 -6.44 -6.40 -24.76
C LEU A 146 -5.43 -6.49 -25.92
N ALA A 147 -5.84 -6.92 -27.08
CA ALA A 147 -4.96 -7.07 -28.23
C ALA A 147 -4.27 -5.74 -28.59
N GLY A 148 -2.93 -5.77 -28.71
CA GLY A 148 -2.12 -4.59 -29.01
C GLY A 148 -1.81 -3.68 -27.80
N ILE A 149 -2.31 -4.00 -26.61
CA ILE A 149 -1.98 -3.26 -25.38
C ILE A 149 -0.68 -3.81 -24.79
N ALA A 150 0.23 -2.91 -24.44
CA ALA A 150 1.47 -3.28 -23.76
C ALA A 150 1.17 -3.75 -22.33
N ILE A 151 1.66 -4.93 -21.96
CA ILE A 151 1.49 -5.52 -20.64
C ILE A 151 2.86 -5.71 -20.02
N GLY A 152 3.10 -5.04 -18.89
CA GLY A 152 4.30 -5.20 -18.07
C GLY A 152 4.03 -6.02 -16.82
N THR A 153 5.07 -6.61 -16.25
CA THR A 153 5.02 -7.29 -14.97
C THR A 153 5.91 -6.58 -13.96
N LEU A 154 5.48 -6.56 -12.69
CA LEU A 154 6.26 -6.02 -11.57
C LEU A 154 6.20 -7.02 -10.41
N THR A 155 7.34 -7.51 -9.98
CA THR A 155 7.41 -8.53 -8.91
C THR A 155 8.42 -8.16 -7.82
N GLY A 156 8.27 -8.76 -6.65
CA GLY A 156 9.21 -8.58 -5.55
C GLY A 156 10.63 -9.12 -5.84
N ARG A 157 10.77 -10.06 -6.79
CA ARG A 157 12.07 -10.68 -7.16
C ARG A 157 12.91 -9.81 -8.08
N MET A 158 12.32 -8.84 -8.75
CA MET A 158 13.05 -7.90 -9.61
C MET A 158 13.99 -7.04 -8.78
N ASP A 159 15.14 -6.72 -9.33
CA ASP A 159 16.05 -5.75 -8.74
C ASP A 159 15.51 -4.30 -8.84
N GLY A 160 16.26 -3.34 -8.29
CA GLY A 160 15.83 -1.93 -8.27
C GLY A 160 15.75 -1.31 -9.66
N VAL A 161 16.69 -1.66 -10.54
CA VAL A 161 16.76 -1.12 -11.91
C VAL A 161 15.64 -1.69 -12.77
N GLU A 162 15.40 -2.99 -12.66
CA GLU A 162 14.29 -3.66 -13.36
C GLU A 162 12.93 -3.08 -12.96
N LYS A 163 12.73 -2.84 -11.67
CA LYS A 163 11.49 -2.21 -11.15
C LYS A 163 11.30 -0.80 -11.68
N GLU A 164 12.36 0.00 -11.66
CA GLU A 164 12.32 1.37 -12.15
C GLU A 164 12.02 1.43 -13.65
N ASN A 165 12.65 0.57 -14.45
CA ASN A 165 12.38 0.45 -15.87
C ASN A 165 10.94 0.02 -16.15
N SER A 166 10.43 -0.99 -15.44
CA SER A 166 9.03 -1.42 -15.57
C SER A 166 8.04 -0.31 -15.24
N LEU A 167 8.30 0.46 -14.18
CA LEU A 167 7.46 1.58 -13.79
C LEU A 167 7.55 2.74 -14.79
N SER A 168 8.75 3.07 -15.28
CA SER A 168 8.95 4.14 -16.24
C SER A 168 8.24 3.86 -17.58
N ASN A 169 8.22 2.60 -18.01
CA ASN A 169 7.49 2.19 -19.21
C ASN A 169 5.97 2.17 -19.02
N PHE A 170 5.51 2.14 -17.77
CA PHE A 170 4.09 2.14 -17.44
C PHE A 170 3.51 3.56 -17.32
N ILE A 171 4.32 4.56 -16.99
CA ILE A 171 3.95 5.96 -16.80
C ILE A 171 3.86 6.69 -18.14
#